data_8cbbe45d731f4e5882dfb208eb66d974
#
_entry.id   8cbbe45d731f4e5882dfb208eb66d974
#
_cell.length_a   1.000
_cell.length_b   1.000
_cell.length_c   1.000
_cell.angle_alpha   90.00
_cell.angle_beta   90.00
_cell.angle_gamma   90.00
#
_symmetry.space_group_name_H-M   'P 1'
#
loop_
_entity.id
_entity.type
_entity.pdbx_description
1 polymer ?
#
loop_
_entity_poly.entity_id
_entity_poly.type
_entity_poly.pdbx_seq_one_letter_code
_entity_poly.pdbx_strand_id
1 'polypeptide(L)'
;MRTITVLLIALLSLPALADHHANVPVGDGAFVALMVQAKDPDAYIAMLKKNPAPFIAIGSAVAGACVTKTGHDYPGQMFIYNGFDSVEDAMAATDKYDAMKATPELMAIREVQYNVMFKPLKQFTLAPGFERLWRLKISNENLQPYVNKIAELETALRAAGHTINVGVFQPIGGGVHEAIHLRAVSPSPAASGRVLDEAYADAPWMRIWAEASALVDDVLSDNFEQCELLYTAE
;
A
#
# COMPACT_ATOMS: atom_id res chain seq x y z
N MET A 1 -80.65 0.57 -4.14
CA MET A 1 -79.46 0.70 -4.99
C MET A 1 -78.30 1.07 -4.08
N ARG A 2 -77.34 0.12 -3.81
CA ARG A 2 -76.15 0.37 -2.99
C ARG A 2 -74.93 0.50 -3.93
N THR A 3 -74.40 1.71 -3.98
CA THR A 3 -73.22 2.02 -4.79
C THR A 3 -71.93 1.56 -4.01
N ILE A 4 -71.20 0.61 -4.58
CA ILE A 4 -69.93 0.14 -4.05
C ILE A 4 -68.84 0.99 -4.70
N THR A 5 -68.12 1.80 -3.87
CA THR A 5 -66.95 2.58 -4.30
C THR A 5 -65.74 1.69 -4.15
N VAL A 6 -65.13 1.28 -5.26
CA VAL A 6 -63.88 0.54 -5.28
C VAL A 6 -62.71 1.54 -5.19
N LEU A 7 -61.98 1.50 -4.07
CA LEU A 7 -60.78 2.31 -3.85
C LEU A 7 -59.55 1.56 -4.48
N LEU A 8 -59.07 2.09 -5.61
CA LEU A 8 -57.85 1.57 -6.26
C LEU A 8 -56.62 2.14 -5.52
N ILE A 9 -55.92 1.27 -4.74
CA ILE A 9 -54.63 1.63 -4.12
C ILE A 9 -53.56 1.40 -5.17
N ALA A 10 -53.03 2.47 -5.74
CA ALA A 10 -51.84 2.42 -6.57
C ALA A 10 -50.58 2.22 -5.70
N LEU A 11 -50.02 1.04 -5.72
CA LEU A 11 -48.69 0.76 -5.15
C LEU A 11 -47.63 1.44 -6.02
N LEU A 12 -47.16 2.60 -5.58
CA LEU A 12 -45.96 3.24 -6.10
C LEU A 12 -44.73 2.40 -5.65
N SER A 13 -44.25 1.51 -6.53
CA SER A 13 -42.95 0.89 -6.40
C SER A 13 -41.87 1.96 -6.64
N LEU A 14 -41.28 2.47 -5.56
CA LEU A 14 -40.08 3.28 -5.64
C LEU A 14 -38.96 2.38 -6.18
N PRO A 15 -38.26 2.77 -7.28
CA PRO A 15 -37.04 2.05 -7.67
C PRO A 15 -36.05 2.20 -6.52
N ALA A 16 -35.57 1.06 -5.99
CA ALA A 16 -34.41 1.03 -5.13
C ALA A 16 -33.23 1.59 -5.96
N LEU A 17 -32.82 2.81 -5.64
CA LEU A 17 -31.54 3.33 -6.13
C LEU A 17 -30.47 2.41 -5.55
N ALA A 18 -30.05 1.41 -6.32
CA ALA A 18 -28.82 0.70 -6.07
C ALA A 18 -27.71 1.76 -6.24
N ASP A 19 -27.14 2.15 -5.12
CA ASP A 19 -25.95 3.02 -5.07
C ASP A 19 -24.80 2.21 -5.71
N HIS A 20 -24.71 2.24 -7.04
CA HIS A 20 -23.54 1.74 -7.77
C HIS A 20 -22.41 2.74 -7.53
N HIS A 21 -21.72 2.60 -6.38
CA HIS A 21 -20.41 3.21 -6.24
C HIS A 21 -19.55 2.67 -7.37
N ALA A 22 -19.16 3.54 -8.30
CA ALA A 22 -18.22 3.16 -9.35
C ALA A 22 -16.92 2.65 -8.70
N ASN A 23 -16.43 1.49 -9.18
CA ASN A 23 -15.16 0.96 -8.67
C ASN A 23 -14.05 1.99 -8.85
N VAL A 24 -13.22 2.13 -7.83
CA VAL A 24 -12.00 2.96 -7.89
C VAL A 24 -11.11 2.41 -9.01
N PRO A 25 -10.62 3.26 -9.92
CA PRO A 25 -9.68 2.83 -10.96
C PRO A 25 -8.41 2.21 -10.39
N VAL A 26 -7.95 1.14 -11.01
CA VAL A 26 -6.65 0.53 -10.68
C VAL A 26 -5.54 1.56 -10.88
N GLY A 27 -4.56 1.59 -9.98
CA GLY A 27 -3.43 2.50 -10.05
C GLY A 27 -2.47 2.17 -11.19
N ASP A 28 -1.73 3.17 -11.64
CA ASP A 28 -0.71 3.01 -12.67
C ASP A 28 0.53 2.31 -12.12
N GLY A 29 1.38 1.83 -13.04
CA GLY A 29 2.68 1.27 -12.72
C GLY A 29 2.65 -0.03 -11.93
N ALA A 30 3.82 -0.38 -11.44
CA ALA A 30 4.11 -1.46 -10.51
C ALA A 30 5.37 -1.12 -9.72
N PHE A 31 5.62 -1.79 -8.60
CA PHE A 31 6.92 -1.71 -7.94
C PHE A 31 7.40 -3.09 -7.48
N VAL A 32 8.71 -3.25 -7.44
CA VAL A 32 9.37 -4.44 -6.88
C VAL A 32 9.96 -4.05 -5.54
N ALA A 33 9.66 -4.81 -4.50
CA ALA A 33 10.27 -4.68 -3.18
C ALA A 33 11.24 -5.84 -2.94
N LEU A 34 12.47 -5.51 -2.57
CA LEU A 34 13.49 -6.45 -2.11
C LEU A 34 13.57 -6.36 -0.59
N MET A 35 13.08 -7.39 0.09
CA MET A 35 13.14 -7.49 1.55
C MET A 35 14.54 -7.96 1.97
N VAL A 36 15.16 -7.22 2.86
CA VAL A 36 16.52 -7.50 3.34
C VAL A 36 16.63 -7.35 4.85
N GLN A 37 17.57 -8.08 5.42
CA GLN A 37 18.15 -7.80 6.72
C GLN A 37 19.46 -7.02 6.50
N ALA A 38 19.50 -5.75 6.87
CA ALA A 38 20.71 -4.95 6.81
C ALA A 38 21.43 -4.96 8.17
N LYS A 39 22.76 -5.14 8.17
CA LYS A 39 23.56 -5.06 9.40
C LYS A 39 23.56 -3.64 9.98
N ASP A 40 23.57 -2.64 9.09
CA ASP A 40 23.47 -1.23 9.37
C ASP A 40 22.61 -0.59 8.27
N PRO A 41 21.31 -0.37 8.52
CA PRO A 41 20.41 0.22 7.52
C PRO A 41 20.86 1.59 7.00
N ASP A 42 21.40 2.45 7.87
CA ASP A 42 21.80 3.81 7.49
C ASP A 42 23.03 3.76 6.57
N ALA A 43 24.02 2.92 6.88
CA ALA A 43 25.19 2.71 6.03
C ALA A 43 24.81 2.09 4.68
N TYR A 44 23.85 1.15 4.67
CA TYR A 44 23.33 0.54 3.43
C TYR A 44 22.64 1.57 2.54
N ILE A 45 21.76 2.39 3.10
CA ILE A 45 21.06 3.48 2.39
C ILE A 45 22.09 4.49 1.84
N ALA A 46 23.05 4.91 2.66
CA ALA A 46 24.11 5.83 2.24
C ALA A 46 24.94 5.29 1.07
N MET A 47 25.19 4.00 1.04
CA MET A 47 25.89 3.35 -0.08
C MET A 47 25.03 3.36 -1.35
N LEU A 48 23.74 3.02 -1.27
CA LEU A 48 22.83 3.00 -2.42
C LEU A 48 22.66 4.41 -3.01
N LYS A 49 22.57 5.45 -2.19
CA LYS A 49 22.48 6.86 -2.65
C LYS A 49 23.73 7.32 -3.41
N LYS A 50 24.93 6.78 -3.08
CA LYS A 50 26.18 7.13 -3.77
C LYS A 50 26.29 6.54 -5.17
N ASN A 51 25.55 5.48 -5.47
CA ASN A 51 25.62 4.81 -6.76
C ASN A 51 24.24 4.49 -7.32
N PRO A 52 23.61 5.42 -8.07
CA PRO A 52 22.31 5.21 -8.70
C PRO A 52 22.34 4.30 -9.94
N ALA A 53 23.55 3.94 -10.43
CA ALA A 53 23.70 3.17 -11.68
C ALA A 53 22.88 1.87 -11.72
N PRO A 54 22.73 1.08 -10.63
CA PRO A 54 21.87 -0.09 -10.64
C PRO A 54 20.40 0.23 -10.91
N PHE A 55 19.86 1.32 -10.35
CA PHE A 55 18.48 1.76 -10.56
C PHE A 55 18.23 2.18 -12.01
N ILE A 56 19.19 2.92 -12.59
CA ILE A 56 19.18 3.31 -14.01
C ILE A 56 19.20 2.07 -14.90
N ALA A 57 20.10 1.12 -14.64
CA ALA A 57 20.30 -0.07 -15.45
C ALA A 57 19.05 -0.96 -15.54
N ILE A 58 18.27 -1.05 -14.47
CA ILE A 58 17.01 -1.80 -14.46
C ILE A 58 15.84 -1.02 -15.04
N GLY A 59 15.99 0.29 -15.29
CA GLY A 59 14.92 1.15 -15.81
C GLY A 59 13.93 1.60 -14.73
N SER A 60 14.38 1.72 -13.47
CA SER A 60 13.54 2.22 -12.38
C SER A 60 13.17 3.68 -12.61
N ALA A 61 11.88 4.03 -12.53
CA ALA A 61 11.42 5.42 -12.54
C ALA A 61 11.66 6.11 -11.19
N VAL A 62 11.55 5.35 -10.10
CA VAL A 62 11.81 5.81 -8.74
C VAL A 62 12.32 4.65 -7.89
N ALA A 63 13.30 4.90 -7.03
CA ALA A 63 13.72 3.92 -6.03
C ALA A 63 13.77 4.54 -4.63
N GLY A 64 13.50 3.73 -3.63
CA GLY A 64 13.57 4.15 -2.24
C GLY A 64 13.84 2.98 -1.30
N ALA A 65 13.99 3.32 -0.03
CA ALA A 65 14.18 2.39 1.05
C ALA A 65 13.22 2.69 2.19
N CYS A 66 12.67 1.66 2.82
CA CYS A 66 11.87 1.77 4.03
C CYS A 66 12.50 0.90 5.13
N VAL A 67 12.84 1.51 6.25
CA VAL A 67 13.40 0.84 7.44
C VAL A 67 12.29 0.61 8.45
N THR A 68 12.06 -0.63 8.83
CA THR A 68 11.07 -0.98 9.86
C THR A 68 11.51 -0.44 11.22
N LYS A 69 10.66 0.38 11.84
CA LYS A 69 10.92 1.02 13.13
C LYS A 69 10.27 0.26 14.29
N THR A 70 9.07 -0.28 14.06
CA THR A 70 8.37 -1.15 15.03
C THR A 70 7.67 -2.29 14.29
N GLY A 71 7.44 -3.41 14.98
CA GLY A 71 6.78 -4.58 14.40
C GLY A 71 7.70 -5.40 13.49
N HIS A 72 9.02 -5.27 13.61
CA HIS A 72 9.99 -6.04 12.81
C HIS A 72 10.04 -7.51 13.25
N ASP A 73 10.17 -8.40 12.26
CA ASP A 73 10.35 -9.84 12.49
C ASP A 73 11.80 -10.19 12.84
N TYR A 74 12.75 -9.36 12.40
CA TYR A 74 14.19 -9.52 12.63
C TYR A 74 14.92 -8.17 12.70
N PRO A 75 16.06 -8.08 13.41
CA PRO A 75 16.84 -6.84 13.49
C PRO A 75 17.34 -6.39 12.12
N GLY A 76 17.28 -5.10 11.84
CA GLY A 76 17.72 -4.52 10.56
C GLY A 76 16.78 -4.81 9.40
N GLN A 77 15.52 -5.17 9.68
CA GLN A 77 14.49 -5.36 8.67
C GLN A 77 14.24 -4.06 7.92
N MET A 78 14.32 -4.15 6.59
CA MET A 78 14.01 -3.08 5.68
C MET A 78 13.72 -3.64 4.29
N PHE A 79 13.19 -2.80 3.40
CA PHE A 79 13.10 -3.13 1.99
C PHE A 79 13.58 -2.00 1.10
N ILE A 80 14.08 -2.38 -0.07
CA ILE A 80 14.39 -1.47 -1.17
C ILE A 80 13.31 -1.65 -2.21
N TYR A 81 12.66 -0.55 -2.62
CA TYR A 81 11.68 -0.62 -3.69
C TYR A 81 12.17 0.08 -4.96
N ASN A 82 11.70 -0.44 -6.09
CA ASN A 82 11.89 0.14 -7.42
C ASN A 82 10.52 0.25 -8.08
N GLY A 83 10.10 1.46 -8.41
CA GLY A 83 8.88 1.76 -9.13
C GLY A 83 9.11 1.79 -10.64
N PHE A 84 8.12 1.32 -11.39
CA PHE A 84 8.10 1.22 -12.85
C PHE A 84 6.76 1.72 -13.38
N ASP A 85 6.74 2.20 -14.63
CA ASP A 85 5.53 2.72 -15.26
C ASP A 85 4.51 1.62 -15.60
N SER A 86 4.96 0.36 -15.69
CA SER A 86 4.10 -0.78 -15.98
C SER A 86 4.55 -2.06 -15.25
N VAL A 87 3.67 -3.07 -15.22
CA VAL A 87 4.02 -4.44 -14.79
C VAL A 87 5.00 -5.07 -15.77
N GLU A 88 4.90 -4.75 -17.07
CA GLU A 88 5.82 -5.23 -18.11
C GLU A 88 7.25 -4.77 -17.83
N ASP A 89 7.45 -3.48 -17.54
CA ASP A 89 8.77 -2.93 -17.23
C ASP A 89 9.33 -3.52 -15.93
N ALA A 90 8.48 -3.69 -14.91
CA ALA A 90 8.87 -4.31 -13.65
C ALA A 90 9.29 -5.77 -13.84
N MET A 91 8.62 -6.53 -14.71
CA MET A 91 9.00 -7.89 -15.04
C MET A 91 10.29 -7.93 -15.87
N ALA A 92 10.44 -7.06 -16.87
CA ALA A 92 11.67 -6.96 -17.66
C ALA A 92 12.91 -6.61 -16.83
N ALA A 93 12.72 -5.89 -15.71
CA ALA A 93 13.80 -5.58 -14.77
C ALA A 93 14.38 -6.83 -14.09
N THR A 94 13.62 -7.92 -13.96
CA THR A 94 14.11 -9.17 -13.35
C THR A 94 15.20 -9.86 -14.18
N ASP A 95 15.23 -9.65 -15.48
CA ASP A 95 16.29 -10.16 -16.36
C ASP A 95 17.60 -9.35 -16.22
N LYS A 96 17.51 -8.12 -15.73
CA LYS A 96 18.65 -7.20 -15.61
C LYS A 96 19.32 -7.25 -14.23
N TYR A 97 18.64 -7.68 -13.21
CA TYR A 97 19.15 -7.73 -11.84
C TYR A 97 18.67 -8.94 -11.06
N ASP A 98 19.61 -9.70 -10.54
CA ASP A 98 19.39 -10.79 -9.60
C ASP A 98 20.02 -10.42 -8.25
N ALA A 99 19.19 -10.21 -7.24
CA ALA A 99 19.64 -9.80 -5.90
C ALA A 99 20.56 -10.80 -5.24
N MET A 100 20.46 -12.09 -5.62
CA MET A 100 21.30 -13.18 -5.11
C MET A 100 22.69 -13.24 -5.78
N LYS A 101 22.88 -12.46 -6.86
CA LYS A 101 24.15 -12.31 -7.59
C LYS A 101 24.76 -10.91 -7.45
N ALA A 102 24.39 -10.20 -6.37
CA ALA A 102 24.94 -8.89 -6.08
C ALA A 102 26.44 -8.94 -5.79
N THR A 103 27.09 -7.76 -5.82
CA THR A 103 28.54 -7.68 -5.53
C THR A 103 28.87 -8.16 -4.12
N PRO A 104 30.10 -8.68 -3.87
CA PRO A 104 30.51 -9.12 -2.53
C PRO A 104 30.34 -8.03 -1.45
N GLU A 105 30.54 -6.76 -1.80
CA GLU A 105 30.36 -5.62 -0.89
C GLU A 105 28.91 -5.48 -0.44
N LEU A 106 27.95 -5.62 -1.37
CA LEU A 106 26.52 -5.61 -1.05
C LEU A 106 26.12 -6.82 -0.21
N MET A 107 26.61 -8.02 -0.57
CA MET A 107 26.32 -9.25 0.15
C MET A 107 26.91 -9.24 1.57
N ALA A 108 27.99 -8.49 1.81
CA ALA A 108 28.63 -8.39 3.13
C ALA A 108 27.81 -7.56 4.14
N ILE A 109 26.94 -6.63 3.68
CA ILE A 109 26.20 -5.70 4.54
C ILE A 109 24.71 -5.99 4.64
N ARG A 110 24.18 -6.87 3.78
CA ARG A 110 22.78 -7.29 3.81
C ARG A 110 22.62 -8.79 3.60
N GLU A 111 21.53 -9.33 4.09
CA GLU A 111 21.00 -10.64 3.73
C GLU A 111 19.66 -10.45 3.00
N VAL A 112 19.52 -11.09 1.84
CA VAL A 112 18.26 -11.04 1.07
C VAL A 112 17.30 -12.06 1.67
N GLN A 113 16.12 -11.61 2.07
CA GLN A 113 15.06 -12.49 2.57
C GLN A 113 14.20 -13.00 1.43
N TYR A 114 13.63 -12.11 0.64
CA TYR A 114 12.84 -12.40 -0.57
C TYR A 114 12.62 -11.11 -1.38
N ASN A 115 12.05 -11.27 -2.57
CA ASN A 115 11.54 -10.16 -3.36
C ASN A 115 10.09 -10.42 -3.79
N VAL A 116 9.39 -9.36 -4.10
CA VAL A 116 8.00 -9.40 -4.53
C VAL A 116 7.72 -8.21 -5.43
N MET A 117 6.84 -8.41 -6.41
CA MET A 117 6.28 -7.33 -7.21
C MET A 117 4.89 -6.99 -6.68
N PHE A 118 4.52 -5.70 -6.73
CA PHE A 118 3.21 -5.22 -6.33
C PHE A 118 2.54 -4.42 -7.43
N LYS A 119 1.23 -4.66 -7.60
CA LYS A 119 0.35 -3.83 -8.39
C LYS A 119 -0.48 -2.94 -7.47
N PRO A 120 -0.44 -1.59 -7.63
CA PRO A 120 -1.36 -0.71 -6.94
C PRO A 120 -2.81 -0.98 -7.39
N LEU A 121 -3.73 -1.16 -6.46
CA LEU A 121 -5.16 -1.35 -6.76
C LEU A 121 -5.94 -0.04 -6.78
N LYS A 122 -5.30 1.07 -6.43
CA LYS A 122 -5.77 2.45 -6.58
C LYS A 122 -4.58 3.36 -6.82
N GLN A 123 -4.82 4.59 -7.27
CA GLN A 123 -3.74 5.55 -7.46
C GLN A 123 -2.94 5.77 -6.16
N PHE A 124 -1.63 5.71 -6.29
CA PHE A 124 -0.68 5.90 -5.20
C PHE A 124 0.63 6.47 -5.75
N THR A 125 1.21 7.42 -5.03
CA THR A 125 2.51 7.98 -5.36
C THR A 125 3.57 7.44 -4.40
N LEU A 126 4.60 6.80 -4.93
CA LEU A 126 5.77 6.37 -4.16
C LEU A 126 6.53 7.63 -3.71
N ALA A 127 6.49 7.91 -2.42
CA ALA A 127 7.06 9.12 -1.82
C ALA A 127 7.73 8.81 -0.48
N PRO A 128 8.68 9.64 -0.02
CA PRO A 128 9.25 9.51 1.30
C PRO A 128 8.21 9.82 2.37
N GLY A 129 8.38 9.27 3.57
CA GLY A 129 7.50 9.55 4.69
C GLY A 129 7.62 8.52 5.80
N PHE A 130 6.72 8.63 6.77
CA PHE A 130 6.54 7.65 7.83
C PHE A 130 5.29 6.83 7.51
N GLU A 131 5.49 5.55 7.31
CA GLU A 131 4.50 4.61 6.80
C GLU A 131 4.01 3.69 7.91
N ARG A 132 2.69 3.41 7.94
CA ARG A 132 2.15 2.24 8.60
C ARG A 132 1.76 1.23 7.54
N LEU A 133 2.31 0.04 7.63
CA LEU A 133 2.08 -1.08 6.72
C LEU A 133 1.33 -2.19 7.42
N TRP A 134 0.22 -2.63 6.83
CA TRP A 134 -0.45 -3.87 7.21
C TRP A 134 -0.36 -4.88 6.08
N ARG A 135 -0.16 -6.14 6.43
CA ARG A 135 -0.29 -7.28 5.53
C ARG A 135 -1.58 -8.02 5.88
N LEU A 136 -2.46 -8.13 4.90
CA LEU A 136 -3.87 -8.50 5.11
C LEU A 136 -4.24 -9.69 4.24
N LYS A 137 -5.00 -10.63 4.82
CA LYS A 137 -5.77 -11.59 4.04
C LYS A 137 -7.13 -10.99 3.74
N ILE A 138 -7.48 -10.96 2.47
CA ILE A 138 -8.76 -10.46 1.97
C ILE A 138 -9.22 -11.42 0.88
N SER A 139 -10.46 -11.91 0.99
CA SER A 139 -11.05 -12.77 -0.03
C SER A 139 -11.24 -12.01 -1.35
N ASN A 140 -11.24 -12.72 -2.47
CA ASN A 140 -11.38 -12.10 -3.80
C ASN A 140 -12.68 -11.30 -3.93
N GLU A 141 -13.76 -11.74 -3.29
CA GLU A 141 -15.07 -11.06 -3.29
C GLU A 141 -15.04 -9.74 -2.50
N ASN A 142 -14.22 -9.67 -1.44
CA ASN A 142 -14.08 -8.49 -0.59
C ASN A 142 -13.02 -7.50 -1.09
N LEU A 143 -12.14 -7.89 -2.00
CA LEU A 143 -10.98 -7.08 -2.37
C LEU A 143 -11.38 -5.74 -3.00
N GLN A 144 -12.26 -5.74 -4.00
CA GLN A 144 -12.68 -4.48 -4.63
C GLN A 144 -13.55 -3.61 -3.69
N PRO A 145 -14.52 -4.14 -2.92
CA PRO A 145 -15.19 -3.40 -1.85
C PRO A 145 -14.21 -2.77 -0.86
N TYR A 146 -13.17 -3.49 -0.44
CA TYR A 146 -12.13 -2.98 0.45
C TYR A 146 -11.37 -1.79 -0.17
N VAL A 147 -10.91 -1.92 -1.42
CA VAL A 147 -10.22 -0.84 -2.15
C VAL A 147 -11.09 0.42 -2.21
N ASN A 148 -12.39 0.27 -2.49
CA ASN A 148 -13.33 1.39 -2.54
C ASN A 148 -13.45 2.06 -1.16
N LYS A 149 -13.55 1.29 -0.07
CA LYS A 149 -13.61 1.81 1.31
C LYS A 149 -12.32 2.51 1.73
N ILE A 150 -11.16 2.01 1.32
CA ILE A 150 -9.88 2.67 1.59
C ILE A 150 -9.75 3.99 0.82
N ALA A 151 -10.27 4.10 -0.39
CA ALA A 151 -10.31 5.37 -1.12
C ALA A 151 -11.25 6.40 -0.45
N GLU A 152 -12.40 5.95 0.06
CA GLU A 152 -13.32 6.76 0.87
C GLU A 152 -12.63 7.24 2.16
N LEU A 153 -11.94 6.35 2.86
CA LEU A 153 -11.19 6.66 4.07
C LEU A 153 -10.10 7.70 3.83
N GLU A 154 -9.29 7.54 2.77
CA GLU A 154 -8.27 8.52 2.42
C GLU A 154 -8.86 9.91 2.17
N THR A 155 -10.00 9.96 1.47
CA THR A 155 -10.72 11.21 1.21
C THR A 155 -11.20 11.86 2.51
N ALA A 156 -11.75 11.07 3.43
CA ALA A 156 -12.23 11.55 4.72
C ALA A 156 -11.09 12.05 5.63
N LEU A 157 -9.95 11.33 5.66
CA LEU A 157 -8.75 11.74 6.39
C LEU A 157 -8.19 13.07 5.85
N ARG A 158 -8.13 13.24 4.53
CA ARG A 158 -7.69 14.50 3.92
C ARG A 158 -8.65 15.64 4.22
N ALA A 159 -9.96 15.38 4.21
CA ALA A 159 -10.99 16.36 4.59
C ALA A 159 -10.89 16.75 6.08
N ALA A 160 -10.43 15.85 6.94
CA ALA A 160 -10.11 16.13 8.35
C ALA A 160 -8.79 16.90 8.56
N GLY A 161 -8.05 17.22 7.48
CA GLY A 161 -6.83 18.04 7.52
C GLY A 161 -5.53 17.22 7.58
N HIS A 162 -5.59 15.90 7.42
CA HIS A 162 -4.38 15.08 7.38
C HIS A 162 -3.73 15.09 5.99
N THR A 163 -2.42 15.30 5.96
CA THR A 163 -1.60 14.99 4.77
C THR A 163 -1.27 13.51 4.82
N ILE A 164 -1.96 12.73 4.03
CA ILE A 164 -1.81 11.27 4.01
C ILE A 164 -1.98 10.74 2.59
N ASN A 165 -1.23 9.68 2.27
CA ASN A 165 -1.33 8.93 1.02
C ASN A 165 -1.56 7.47 1.39
N VAL A 166 -2.70 6.90 0.96
CA VAL A 166 -3.09 5.54 1.34
C VAL A 166 -3.16 4.67 0.09
N GLY A 167 -2.47 3.54 0.10
CA GLY A 167 -2.41 2.60 -1.00
C GLY A 167 -2.83 1.19 -0.61
N VAL A 168 -3.46 0.48 -1.54
CA VAL A 168 -3.73 -0.95 -1.46
C VAL A 168 -2.99 -1.63 -2.60
N PHE A 169 -2.22 -2.67 -2.28
CA PHE A 169 -1.31 -3.30 -3.23
C PHE A 169 -1.52 -4.81 -3.26
N GLN A 170 -1.66 -5.34 -4.47
CA GLN A 170 -1.73 -6.78 -4.70
C GLN A 170 -0.35 -7.32 -5.02
N PRO A 171 0.15 -8.35 -4.29
CA PRO A 171 1.41 -8.99 -4.60
C PRO A 171 1.30 -9.81 -5.89
N ILE A 172 2.38 -9.79 -6.68
CA ILE A 172 2.58 -10.62 -7.87
C ILE A 172 3.87 -11.41 -7.65
N GLY A 173 3.77 -12.73 -7.51
CA GLY A 173 4.95 -13.58 -7.35
C GLY A 173 5.64 -13.50 -5.98
N GLY A 174 4.93 -13.07 -4.93
CA GLY A 174 5.47 -12.96 -3.55
C GLY A 174 5.57 -14.27 -2.76
N GLY A 175 5.10 -15.38 -3.35
CA GLY A 175 5.10 -16.69 -2.69
C GLY A 175 4.23 -16.70 -1.43
N VAL A 176 4.62 -17.53 -0.46
CA VAL A 176 3.89 -17.68 0.82
C VAL A 176 4.12 -16.53 1.80
N HIS A 177 5.08 -15.66 1.51
CA HIS A 177 5.47 -14.57 2.40
C HIS A 177 4.62 -13.32 2.19
N GLU A 178 3.81 -13.26 1.12
CA GLU A 178 3.12 -12.03 0.76
C GLU A 178 1.60 -12.13 0.76
N ALA A 179 0.97 -11.00 1.05
CA ALA A 179 -0.46 -10.78 1.14
C ALA A 179 -0.83 -9.41 0.54
N ILE A 180 -2.09 -9.02 0.60
CA ILE A 180 -2.50 -7.66 0.26
C ILE A 180 -1.83 -6.68 1.24
N HIS A 181 -1.17 -5.65 0.74
CA HIS A 181 -0.64 -4.57 1.56
C HIS A 181 -1.61 -3.39 1.61
N LEU A 182 -1.91 -2.91 2.81
CA LEU A 182 -2.42 -1.56 3.04
C LEU A 182 -1.26 -0.71 3.55
N ARG A 183 -0.98 0.41 2.89
CA ARG A 183 0.08 1.35 3.26
C ARG A 183 -0.51 2.74 3.48
N ALA A 184 -0.27 3.33 4.65
CA ALA A 184 -0.68 4.68 5.00
C ALA A 184 0.55 5.53 5.29
N VAL A 185 0.91 6.42 4.37
CA VAL A 185 2.12 7.25 4.42
C VAL A 185 1.77 8.66 4.87
N SER A 186 2.36 9.08 5.97
CA SER A 186 2.30 10.43 6.53
C SER A 186 3.65 11.13 6.35
N PRO A 187 3.70 12.48 6.36
CA PRO A 187 4.97 13.20 6.17
C PRO A 187 5.97 13.02 7.33
N SER A 188 5.51 12.58 8.51
CA SER A 188 6.37 12.38 9.68
C SER A 188 5.72 11.43 10.70
N PRO A 189 6.52 10.87 11.65
CA PRO A 189 5.97 10.08 12.77
C PRO A 189 4.91 10.82 13.58
N ALA A 190 5.12 12.11 13.85
CA ALA A 190 4.16 12.92 14.58
C ALA A 190 2.85 13.12 13.82
N ALA A 191 2.90 13.24 12.49
CA ALA A 191 1.69 13.30 11.66
C ALA A 191 0.90 11.99 11.69
N SER A 192 1.60 10.84 11.62
CA SER A 192 0.99 9.52 11.78
C SER A 192 0.38 9.34 13.18
N GLY A 193 1.09 9.80 14.22
CA GLY A 193 0.61 9.77 15.61
C GLY A 193 -0.70 10.55 15.79
N ARG A 194 -0.84 11.74 15.19
CA ARG A 194 -2.11 12.51 15.25
C ARG A 194 -3.29 11.76 14.65
N VAL A 195 -3.09 11.05 13.53
CA VAL A 195 -4.16 10.21 12.95
C VAL A 195 -4.59 9.13 13.96
N LEU A 196 -3.64 8.52 14.67
CA LEU A 196 -3.94 7.51 15.69
C LEU A 196 -4.63 8.10 16.92
N ASP A 197 -4.18 9.25 17.41
CA ASP A 197 -4.82 9.93 18.55
C ASP A 197 -6.29 10.23 18.25
N GLU A 198 -6.59 10.72 17.04
CA GLU A 198 -7.96 10.97 16.60
C GLU A 198 -8.75 9.67 16.41
N ALA A 199 -8.13 8.59 15.92
CA ALA A 199 -8.75 7.28 15.84
C ALA A 199 -9.19 6.77 17.22
N TYR A 200 -8.32 6.89 18.23
CA TYR A 200 -8.64 6.51 19.60
C TYR A 200 -9.64 7.44 20.30
N ALA A 201 -9.86 8.64 19.73
CA ALA A 201 -10.88 9.59 20.17
C ALA A 201 -12.20 9.48 19.37
N ASP A 202 -12.43 8.36 18.67
CA ASP A 202 -13.65 8.08 17.91
C ASP A 202 -13.95 9.14 16.83
N ALA A 203 -12.92 9.58 16.10
CA ALA A 203 -13.09 10.52 14.97
C ALA A 203 -14.14 10.04 13.97
N PRO A 204 -14.91 10.94 13.32
CA PRO A 204 -16.03 10.57 12.43
C PRO A 204 -15.64 9.62 11.28
N TRP A 205 -14.40 9.69 10.79
CA TRP A 205 -13.88 8.80 9.75
C TRP A 205 -13.64 7.36 10.22
N MET A 206 -13.61 7.10 11.54
CA MET A 206 -13.46 5.74 12.10
C MET A 206 -14.59 4.80 11.69
N ARG A 207 -15.79 5.31 11.37
CA ARG A 207 -16.87 4.48 10.81
C ARG A 207 -16.45 3.85 9.49
N ILE A 208 -15.78 4.61 8.61
CA ILE A 208 -15.30 4.09 7.31
C ILE A 208 -14.21 3.04 7.53
N TRP A 209 -13.30 3.29 8.48
CA TRP A 209 -12.28 2.31 8.87
C TRP A 209 -12.90 1.01 9.39
N ALA A 210 -13.93 1.09 10.23
CA ALA A 210 -14.62 -0.10 10.73
C ALA A 210 -15.31 -0.89 9.60
N GLU A 211 -15.95 -0.20 8.64
CA GLU A 211 -16.55 -0.82 7.45
C GLU A 211 -15.48 -1.50 6.58
N ALA A 212 -14.32 -0.87 6.36
CA ALA A 212 -13.20 -1.47 5.64
C ALA A 212 -12.64 -2.70 6.38
N SER A 213 -12.43 -2.57 7.69
CA SER A 213 -11.89 -3.65 8.53
C SER A 213 -12.77 -4.90 8.55
N ALA A 214 -14.10 -4.73 8.42
CA ALA A 214 -15.05 -5.85 8.35
C ALA A 214 -14.91 -6.70 7.06
N LEU A 215 -14.18 -6.20 6.05
CA LEU A 215 -13.90 -6.92 4.80
C LEU A 215 -12.57 -7.69 4.85
N VAL A 216 -11.81 -7.56 5.93
CA VAL A 216 -10.52 -8.23 6.13
C VAL A 216 -10.73 -9.55 6.86
N ASP A 217 -10.17 -10.63 6.32
CA ASP A 217 -10.26 -11.97 6.93
C ASP A 217 -9.25 -12.13 8.07
N ASP A 218 -8.02 -11.58 7.91
CA ASP A 218 -6.93 -11.69 8.90
C ASP A 218 -5.90 -10.57 8.72
N VAL A 219 -5.27 -10.14 9.81
CA VAL A 219 -4.14 -9.20 9.84
C VAL A 219 -2.87 -9.98 10.17
N LEU A 220 -1.99 -10.15 9.18
CA LEU A 220 -0.76 -10.93 9.30
C LEU A 220 0.37 -10.16 9.95
N SER A 221 0.46 -8.86 9.70
CA SER A 221 1.43 -7.96 10.35
C SER A 221 0.95 -6.52 10.33
N ASP A 222 1.50 -5.72 11.24
CA ASP A 222 1.25 -4.29 11.41
C ASP A 222 2.57 -3.63 11.85
N ASN A 223 3.17 -2.87 10.94
CA ASN A 223 4.52 -2.35 11.09
C ASN A 223 4.53 -0.83 10.89
N PHE A 224 5.45 -0.13 11.56
CA PHE A 224 5.81 1.24 11.21
C PHE A 224 7.18 1.28 10.55
N GLU A 225 7.29 2.08 9.49
CA GLU A 225 8.47 2.17 8.64
C GLU A 225 8.83 3.62 8.35
N GLN A 226 10.13 3.91 8.30
CA GLN A 226 10.63 5.19 7.80
C GLN A 226 11.11 5.00 6.39
N CYS A 227 10.49 5.71 5.45
CA CYS A 227 10.80 5.62 4.03
C CYS A 227 11.51 6.88 3.53
N GLU A 228 12.48 6.69 2.63
CA GLU A 228 13.19 7.76 1.95
C GLU A 228 13.49 7.41 0.49
N LEU A 229 13.67 8.42 -0.34
CA LEU A 229 14.04 8.24 -1.75
C LEU A 229 15.54 8.01 -1.88
N LEU A 230 15.91 7.10 -2.79
CA LEU A 230 17.28 6.79 -3.18
C LEU A 230 17.60 7.35 -4.57
N TYR A 231 16.60 7.32 -5.47
CA TYR A 231 16.74 7.68 -6.87
C TYR A 231 15.39 8.10 -7.46
N THR A 232 15.42 9.05 -8.37
CA THR A 232 14.29 9.42 -9.25
C THR A 232 14.85 9.63 -10.66
N ALA A 233 14.23 9.03 -11.68
CA ALA A 233 14.57 9.30 -13.08
C ALA A 233 14.27 10.77 -13.42
N GLU A 234 15.13 11.38 -14.26
CA GLU A 234 14.97 12.74 -14.76
C GLU A 234 13.93 12.81 -15.88
#